data_10361d60c944cc4699da0b824e73c00b
#
_entry.id   10361d60c944cc4699da0b824e73c00b
#
_cell.length_a   1.000
_cell.length_b   1.000
_cell.length_c   1.000
_cell.angle_alpha   90.00
_cell.angle_beta   90.00
_cell.angle_gamma   90.00
#
_symmetry.space_group_name_H-M   'P 1'
#
loop_
_entity.id
_entity.type
_entity.pdbx_description
1 polymer ?
#
loop_
_entity_poly.entity_id
_entity_poly.type
_entity_poly.pdbx_seq_one_letter_code
_entity_poly.pdbx_strand_id
1 'polypeptide(L)'
;MSGKAPSRVVAMLGAFLCGLVLVFGAILVMTGHTPSPIGPAVAAVGGPFQLEDQNAKPVSDKDMKGRPFLVFFGFTHCPDVCPTTLFDISQVLKSLGQDAERTGALFITVDPERDTPAALKDYLSNFDPHLRGLTGDPEAVEAALKAYRVYAKKVPLQGDDYTMDHTAVVYLMDKDGRFVAPFNLKRTPEAAAKELRGYL
;
A
#
# COMPACT_ATOMS: atom_id res chain seq x y z
N MET A 1 6.13 68.27 -11.71
CA MET A 1 6.56 66.86 -11.50
C MET A 1 7.01 66.30 -12.85
N SER A 2 8.34 66.31 -13.07
CA SER A 2 8.93 65.94 -14.39
C SER A 2 9.22 64.44 -14.38
N GLY A 3 8.37 63.64 -15.04
CA GLY A 3 8.62 62.20 -15.24
C GLY A 3 9.65 62.05 -16.39
N LYS A 4 10.87 61.66 -16.05
CA LYS A 4 11.89 61.28 -17.07
C LYS A 4 11.37 60.05 -17.81
N ALA A 5 11.20 60.14 -19.12
CA ALA A 5 10.92 59.00 -19.97
C ALA A 5 12.07 57.93 -19.84
N PRO A 6 11.74 56.65 -19.75
CA PRO A 6 12.77 55.62 -19.66
C PRO A 6 13.67 55.66 -20.89
N SER A 7 14.99 55.49 -20.69
CA SER A 7 15.95 55.49 -21.81
C SER A 7 15.57 54.39 -22.79
N ARG A 8 15.78 54.60 -24.10
CA ARG A 8 15.46 53.63 -25.16
C ARG A 8 16.05 52.24 -24.87
N VAL A 9 17.17 52.19 -24.16
CA VAL A 9 17.83 50.95 -23.74
C VAL A 9 16.98 50.19 -22.67
N VAL A 10 16.41 50.91 -21.71
CA VAL A 10 15.54 50.29 -20.68
C VAL A 10 14.25 49.75 -21.32
N ALA A 11 13.66 50.47 -22.27
CA ALA A 11 12.50 50.00 -23.01
C ALA A 11 12.81 48.75 -23.88
N MET A 12 13.97 48.70 -24.54
CA MET A 12 14.39 47.54 -25.32
C MET A 12 14.67 46.32 -24.42
N LEU A 13 15.31 46.50 -23.25
CA LEU A 13 15.56 45.40 -22.31
C LEU A 13 14.24 44.85 -21.75
N GLY A 14 13.28 45.71 -21.44
CA GLY A 14 11.94 45.31 -20.96
C GLY A 14 11.18 44.48 -22.02
N ALA A 15 11.19 44.93 -23.28
CA ALA A 15 10.56 44.19 -24.39
C ALA A 15 11.21 42.82 -24.63
N PHE A 16 12.55 42.73 -24.52
CA PHE A 16 13.29 41.47 -24.65
C PHE A 16 12.97 40.48 -23.54
N LEU A 17 12.91 40.95 -22.30
CA LEU A 17 12.53 40.11 -21.15
C LEU A 17 11.11 39.59 -21.28
N CYS A 18 10.15 40.43 -21.66
CA CYS A 18 8.76 40.02 -21.91
C CYS A 18 8.66 38.95 -23.01
N GLY A 19 9.44 39.13 -24.11
CA GLY A 19 9.50 38.14 -25.18
C GLY A 19 10.02 36.77 -24.69
N LEU A 20 11.08 36.77 -23.87
CA LEU A 20 11.65 35.53 -23.27
C LEU A 20 10.65 34.81 -22.38
N VAL A 21 9.90 35.55 -21.54
CA VAL A 21 8.87 34.96 -20.66
C VAL A 21 7.73 34.34 -21.46
N LEU A 22 7.29 34.99 -22.54
CA LEU A 22 6.24 34.48 -23.44
C LEU A 22 6.69 33.21 -24.18
N VAL A 23 7.92 33.21 -24.70
CA VAL A 23 8.52 32.04 -25.41
C VAL A 23 8.67 30.87 -24.40
N PHE A 24 9.17 31.12 -23.21
CA PHE A 24 9.31 30.11 -22.17
C PHE A 24 7.94 29.55 -21.74
N GLY A 25 6.95 30.40 -21.55
CA GLY A 25 5.56 29.99 -21.26
C GLY A 25 4.97 29.14 -22.40
N ALA A 26 5.18 29.52 -23.65
CA ALA A 26 4.71 28.76 -24.80
C ALA A 26 5.38 27.37 -24.86
N ILE A 27 6.70 27.30 -24.62
CA ILE A 27 7.41 26.02 -24.55
C ILE A 27 6.85 25.11 -23.45
N LEU A 28 6.58 25.65 -22.26
CA LEU A 28 5.99 24.87 -21.15
C LEU A 28 4.61 24.32 -21.50
N VAL A 29 3.78 25.11 -22.20
CA VAL A 29 2.45 24.66 -22.66
C VAL A 29 2.57 23.61 -23.78
N MET A 30 3.47 23.79 -24.74
CA MET A 30 3.65 22.86 -25.85
C MET A 30 4.30 21.54 -25.44
N THR A 31 5.19 21.54 -24.44
CA THR A 31 5.85 20.33 -23.95
C THR A 31 5.01 19.55 -22.95
N GLY A 32 3.86 20.07 -22.51
CA GLY A 32 3.03 19.44 -21.49
C GLY A 32 3.69 19.32 -20.10
N HIS A 33 4.87 19.96 -19.92
CA HIS A 33 5.57 19.99 -18.66
C HIS A 33 4.97 21.07 -17.75
N THR A 34 3.82 20.77 -17.14
CA THR A 34 3.46 21.50 -15.92
C THR A 34 4.49 21.13 -14.85
N PRO A 35 5.17 22.11 -14.23
CA PRO A 35 6.04 21.79 -13.10
C PRO A 35 5.17 21.12 -12.02
N SER A 36 5.33 19.82 -11.84
CA SER A 36 4.79 19.16 -10.66
C SER A 36 5.37 19.86 -9.45
N PRO A 37 4.58 20.12 -8.40
CA PRO A 37 5.12 20.65 -7.17
C PRO A 37 6.21 19.71 -6.69
N ILE A 38 7.45 20.19 -6.64
CA ILE A 38 8.61 19.46 -6.12
C ILE A 38 8.45 19.41 -4.58
N GLY A 39 7.51 18.58 -4.13
CA GLY A 39 7.55 18.04 -2.79
C GLY A 39 8.37 16.73 -2.87
N PRO A 40 9.11 16.35 -1.83
CA PRO A 40 9.69 15.01 -1.78
C PRO A 40 8.52 14.05 -2.00
N ALA A 41 8.57 13.27 -3.09
CA ALA A 41 7.61 12.20 -3.30
C ALA A 41 7.82 11.22 -2.13
N VAL A 42 7.01 11.37 -1.08
CA VAL A 42 6.91 10.36 -0.05
C VAL A 42 6.51 9.11 -0.81
N ALA A 43 7.44 8.17 -0.89
CA ALA A 43 7.21 6.94 -1.64
C ALA A 43 5.95 6.29 -1.08
N ALA A 44 4.89 6.29 -1.89
CA ALA A 44 3.59 5.78 -1.47
C ALA A 44 3.74 4.32 -1.01
N VAL A 45 3.10 3.98 0.08
CA VAL A 45 2.91 2.60 0.53
C VAL A 45 1.64 2.08 -0.14
N GLY A 46 1.67 0.86 -0.66
CA GLY A 46 0.59 0.31 -1.47
C GLY A 46 0.78 0.57 -2.96
N GLY A 47 0.07 -0.17 -3.77
CA GLY A 47 0.18 -0.10 -5.23
C GLY A 47 -0.46 -1.30 -5.91
N PRO A 48 -0.33 -1.41 -7.24
CA PRO A 48 -0.91 -2.50 -7.98
C PRO A 48 -0.26 -3.84 -7.61
N PHE A 49 -1.08 -4.87 -7.50
CA PHE A 49 -0.66 -6.26 -7.40
C PHE A 49 -1.61 -7.15 -8.21
N GLN A 50 -1.12 -8.32 -8.60
CA GLN A 50 -1.91 -9.40 -9.20
C GLN A 50 -1.44 -10.70 -8.55
N LEU A 51 -2.28 -11.28 -7.72
CA LEU A 51 -2.03 -12.48 -6.93
C LEU A 51 -3.20 -13.45 -7.10
N GLU A 52 -3.17 -14.58 -6.42
CA GLU A 52 -4.29 -15.50 -6.30
C GLU A 52 -4.67 -15.72 -4.84
N ASP A 53 -5.97 -15.97 -4.59
CA ASP A 53 -6.41 -16.24 -3.23
C ASP A 53 -6.26 -17.73 -2.85
N GLN A 54 -6.59 -18.05 -1.61
CA GLN A 54 -6.56 -19.42 -1.06
C GLN A 54 -7.47 -20.42 -1.79
N ASN A 55 -8.29 -19.97 -2.75
CA ASN A 55 -9.11 -20.80 -3.62
C ASN A 55 -8.61 -20.77 -5.08
N ALA A 56 -7.37 -20.33 -5.31
CA ALA A 56 -6.75 -20.16 -6.62
C ALA A 56 -7.53 -19.24 -7.57
N LYS A 57 -8.23 -18.23 -7.01
CA LYS A 57 -8.92 -17.21 -7.81
C LYS A 57 -8.03 -15.99 -7.95
N PRO A 58 -7.89 -15.40 -9.14
CA PRO A 58 -7.11 -14.19 -9.33
C PRO A 58 -7.66 -13.02 -8.52
N VAL A 59 -6.78 -12.24 -7.91
CA VAL A 59 -7.07 -11.06 -7.08
C VAL A 59 -6.09 -9.96 -7.40
N SER A 60 -6.60 -8.75 -7.55
CA SER A 60 -5.82 -7.55 -7.79
C SER A 60 -6.13 -6.45 -6.75
N ASP A 61 -5.31 -5.42 -6.72
CA ASP A 61 -5.57 -4.21 -5.94
C ASP A 61 -6.93 -3.56 -6.28
N LYS A 62 -7.41 -3.74 -7.50
CA LYS A 62 -8.71 -3.19 -7.96
C LYS A 62 -9.90 -3.85 -7.27
N ASP A 63 -9.78 -5.12 -6.89
CA ASP A 63 -10.83 -5.88 -6.20
C ASP A 63 -11.01 -5.42 -4.74
N MET A 64 -10.05 -4.66 -4.22
CA MET A 64 -10.09 -4.09 -2.87
C MET A 64 -10.71 -2.69 -2.81
N LYS A 65 -10.93 -2.04 -3.97
CA LYS A 65 -11.49 -0.69 -4.01
C LYS A 65 -12.96 -0.65 -3.58
N GLY A 66 -13.36 0.50 -3.04
CA GLY A 66 -14.73 0.74 -2.56
C GLY A 66 -14.95 0.39 -1.08
N ARG A 67 -13.96 -0.18 -0.40
CA ARG A 67 -14.00 -0.49 1.04
C ARG A 67 -12.61 -0.33 1.67
N PRO A 68 -12.52 0.08 2.95
CA PRO A 68 -11.25 0.06 3.66
C PRO A 68 -10.80 -1.38 3.86
N PHE A 69 -9.48 -1.60 3.96
CA PHE A 69 -8.95 -2.93 4.19
C PHE A 69 -7.64 -2.91 4.98
N LEU A 70 -7.43 -4.00 5.70
CA LEU A 70 -6.18 -4.28 6.38
C LEU A 70 -5.31 -5.17 5.50
N VAL A 71 -4.00 -4.96 5.53
CA VAL A 71 -3.02 -5.83 4.86
C VAL A 71 -1.94 -6.21 5.85
N PHE A 72 -1.70 -7.50 5.98
CA PHE A 72 -0.60 -8.06 6.74
C PHE A 72 0.21 -9.01 5.86
N PHE A 73 1.53 -8.82 5.87
CA PHE A 73 2.47 -9.70 5.17
C PHE A 73 3.05 -10.69 6.17
N GLY A 74 3.09 -11.97 5.80
CA GLY A 74 3.57 -13.03 6.65
C GLY A 74 3.74 -14.35 5.91
N PHE A 75 3.88 -15.45 6.61
CA PHE A 75 4.01 -16.79 6.04
C PHE A 75 3.46 -17.86 7.00
N THR A 76 3.00 -18.99 6.45
CA THR A 76 2.31 -20.03 7.24
C THR A 76 3.22 -20.74 8.25
N HIS A 77 4.53 -20.81 7.97
CA HIS A 77 5.53 -21.44 8.82
C HIS A 77 6.10 -20.51 9.91
N CYS A 78 5.51 -19.33 10.09
CA CYS A 78 5.89 -18.41 11.17
C CYS A 78 5.40 -18.95 12.52
N PRO A 79 6.29 -19.16 13.52
CA PRO A 79 5.90 -19.85 14.75
C PRO A 79 5.15 -18.98 15.75
N ASP A 80 5.18 -17.63 15.63
CA ASP A 80 4.69 -16.75 16.71
C ASP A 80 3.97 -15.51 16.17
N VAL A 81 4.66 -14.60 15.50
CA VAL A 81 4.13 -13.26 15.17
C VAL A 81 2.94 -13.34 14.22
N CYS A 82 2.99 -14.20 13.19
CA CYS A 82 1.91 -14.28 12.21
C CYS A 82 0.60 -14.82 12.80
N PRO A 83 0.57 -15.97 13.50
CA PRO A 83 -0.68 -16.47 14.08
C PRO A 83 -1.24 -15.49 15.14
N THR A 84 -0.40 -14.86 15.96
CA THR A 84 -0.83 -13.85 16.94
C THR A 84 -1.47 -12.65 16.25
N THR A 85 -0.84 -12.11 15.20
CA THR A 85 -1.38 -10.96 14.45
C THR A 85 -2.71 -11.29 13.77
N LEU A 86 -2.82 -12.47 13.15
CA LEU A 86 -4.05 -12.91 12.49
C LEU A 86 -5.18 -13.16 13.49
N PHE A 87 -4.85 -13.67 14.68
CA PHE A 87 -5.81 -13.78 15.78
C PHE A 87 -6.32 -12.40 16.19
N ASP A 88 -5.45 -11.43 16.40
CA ASP A 88 -5.85 -10.06 16.77
C ASP A 88 -6.71 -9.39 15.67
N ILE A 89 -6.35 -9.55 14.40
CA ILE A 89 -7.19 -9.08 13.28
C ILE A 89 -8.57 -9.78 13.33
N SER A 90 -8.61 -11.08 13.59
CA SER A 90 -9.87 -11.83 13.70
C SER A 90 -10.76 -11.30 14.84
N GLN A 91 -10.18 -10.90 15.98
CA GLN A 91 -10.96 -10.28 17.07
C GLN A 91 -11.51 -8.91 16.66
N VAL A 92 -10.77 -8.12 15.90
CA VAL A 92 -11.24 -6.84 15.34
C VAL A 92 -12.39 -7.06 14.36
N LEU A 93 -12.26 -8.00 13.42
CA LEU A 93 -13.31 -8.35 12.46
C LEU A 93 -14.58 -8.84 13.16
N LYS A 94 -14.44 -9.69 14.18
CA LYS A 94 -15.56 -10.13 15.02
C LYS A 94 -16.23 -8.95 15.74
N SER A 95 -15.47 -7.99 16.24
CA SER A 95 -16.00 -6.77 16.88
C SER A 95 -16.67 -5.80 15.90
N LEU A 96 -16.36 -5.87 14.60
CA LEU A 96 -17.08 -5.15 13.56
C LEU A 96 -18.51 -5.70 13.34
N GLY A 97 -18.75 -6.98 13.60
CA GLY A 97 -20.04 -7.60 13.31
C GLY A 97 -20.38 -7.53 11.83
N GLN A 98 -21.57 -7.02 11.47
CA GLN A 98 -22.00 -6.89 10.08
C GLN A 98 -21.11 -5.95 9.22
N ASP A 99 -20.40 -5.02 9.85
CA ASP A 99 -19.47 -4.14 9.13
C ASP A 99 -18.22 -4.88 8.63
N ALA A 100 -17.94 -6.10 9.10
CA ALA A 100 -16.86 -6.93 8.60
C ALA A 100 -17.02 -7.24 7.09
N GLU A 101 -18.25 -7.43 6.61
CA GLU A 101 -18.58 -7.63 5.18
C GLU A 101 -18.17 -6.43 4.30
N ARG A 102 -18.13 -5.24 4.90
CA ARG A 102 -17.77 -3.98 4.24
C ARG A 102 -16.30 -3.61 4.41
N THR A 103 -15.54 -4.50 5.04
CA THR A 103 -14.11 -4.32 5.32
C THR A 103 -13.32 -5.44 4.65
N GLY A 104 -12.18 -5.13 4.08
CA GLY A 104 -11.24 -6.15 3.59
C GLY A 104 -10.21 -6.50 4.68
N ALA A 105 -9.72 -7.76 4.66
CA ALA A 105 -8.56 -8.16 5.43
C ALA A 105 -7.73 -9.15 4.61
N LEU A 106 -6.50 -8.77 4.29
CA LEU A 106 -5.59 -9.54 3.46
C LEU A 106 -4.40 -10.05 4.27
N PHE A 107 -4.10 -11.33 4.11
CA PHE A 107 -2.85 -11.96 4.48
C PHE A 107 -2.08 -12.28 3.22
N ILE A 108 -1.01 -11.55 2.92
CA ILE A 108 -0.20 -11.74 1.71
C ILE A 108 1.08 -12.48 2.09
N THR A 109 1.34 -13.62 1.45
CA THR A 109 2.54 -14.38 1.75
C THR A 109 3.83 -13.64 1.38
N VAL A 110 4.87 -13.86 2.18
CA VAL A 110 6.25 -13.50 1.85
C VAL A 110 7.06 -14.74 1.42
N ASP A 111 6.43 -15.93 1.42
CA ASP A 111 7.06 -17.22 1.10
C ASP A 111 6.21 -18.03 0.12
N PRO A 112 6.08 -17.59 -1.13
CA PRO A 112 5.23 -18.27 -2.11
C PRO A 112 5.69 -19.68 -2.47
N GLU A 113 6.93 -20.05 -2.15
CA GLU A 113 7.43 -21.41 -2.41
C GLU A 113 6.76 -22.46 -1.51
N ARG A 114 6.46 -22.13 -0.25
CA ARG A 114 5.77 -22.99 0.71
C ARG A 114 4.28 -22.70 0.83
N ASP A 115 3.89 -21.45 0.68
CA ASP A 115 2.53 -20.98 0.89
C ASP A 115 1.69 -21.06 -0.40
N THR A 116 1.37 -22.28 -0.81
CA THR A 116 0.44 -22.54 -1.91
C THR A 116 -0.99 -22.10 -1.52
N PRO A 117 -1.92 -21.93 -2.50
CA PRO A 117 -3.33 -21.67 -2.19
C PRO A 117 -3.92 -22.68 -1.19
N ALA A 118 -3.60 -23.96 -1.32
CA ALA A 118 -4.07 -25.00 -0.42
C ALA A 118 -3.51 -24.85 1.01
N ALA A 119 -2.21 -24.53 1.14
CA ALA A 119 -1.57 -24.29 2.43
C ALA A 119 -2.17 -23.06 3.13
N LEU A 120 -2.40 -21.97 2.39
CA LEU A 120 -3.06 -20.78 2.90
C LEU A 120 -4.50 -21.07 3.34
N LYS A 121 -5.24 -21.88 2.58
CA LYS A 121 -6.61 -22.26 2.91
C LYS A 121 -6.69 -23.02 4.22
N ASP A 122 -5.83 -24.00 4.41
CA ASP A 122 -5.75 -24.78 5.64
C ASP A 122 -5.36 -23.91 6.82
N TYR A 123 -4.30 -23.12 6.68
CA TYR A 123 -3.81 -22.22 7.71
C TYR A 123 -4.87 -21.20 8.16
N LEU A 124 -5.54 -20.54 7.20
CA LEU A 124 -6.54 -19.50 7.47
C LEU A 124 -7.88 -20.07 7.98
N SER A 125 -8.12 -21.36 7.87
CA SER A 125 -9.32 -22.01 8.44
C SER A 125 -9.43 -21.85 9.98
N ASN A 126 -8.31 -21.52 10.63
CA ASN A 126 -8.23 -21.29 12.07
C ASN A 126 -8.58 -19.84 12.49
N PHE A 127 -8.87 -18.95 11.54
CA PHE A 127 -9.08 -17.52 11.76
C PHE A 127 -10.45 -17.05 11.25
N ASP A 128 -10.70 -15.73 11.34
CA ASP A 128 -11.96 -15.17 10.88
C ASP A 128 -12.15 -15.38 9.35
N PRO A 129 -13.34 -15.81 8.90
CA PRO A 129 -13.60 -16.12 7.49
C PRO A 129 -13.49 -14.92 6.53
N HIS A 130 -13.49 -13.67 7.04
CA HIS A 130 -13.26 -12.49 6.21
C HIS A 130 -11.78 -12.25 5.89
N LEU A 131 -10.86 -12.99 6.54
CA LEU A 131 -9.44 -13.00 6.17
C LEU A 131 -9.24 -13.72 4.83
N ARG A 132 -8.62 -13.04 3.91
CA ARG A 132 -8.29 -13.57 2.57
C ARG A 132 -6.79 -13.73 2.43
N GLY A 133 -6.32 -14.94 2.22
CA GLY A 133 -4.91 -15.24 1.97
C GLY A 133 -4.58 -15.04 0.50
N LEU A 134 -3.46 -14.40 0.22
CA LEU A 134 -2.99 -14.18 -1.15
C LEU A 134 -1.58 -14.75 -1.32
N THR A 135 -1.38 -15.44 -2.43
CA THR A 135 -0.10 -15.98 -2.91
C THR A 135 0.00 -15.78 -4.42
N GLY A 136 1.02 -16.31 -5.04
CA GLY A 136 1.21 -16.25 -6.49
C GLY A 136 2.64 -16.63 -6.89
N ASP A 137 2.98 -16.40 -8.14
CA ASP A 137 4.35 -16.57 -8.60
C ASP A 137 5.31 -15.70 -7.78
N PRO A 138 6.55 -16.15 -7.53
CA PRO A 138 7.52 -15.39 -6.73
C PRO A 138 7.73 -13.94 -7.21
N GLU A 139 7.74 -13.72 -8.53
CA GLU A 139 7.86 -12.36 -9.10
C GLU A 139 6.65 -11.47 -8.79
N ALA A 140 5.44 -12.03 -8.80
CA ALA A 140 4.21 -11.31 -8.48
C ALA A 140 4.16 -10.94 -6.99
N VAL A 141 4.58 -11.87 -6.11
CA VAL A 141 4.71 -11.62 -4.67
C VAL A 141 5.77 -10.55 -4.41
N GLU A 142 6.94 -10.64 -5.05
CA GLU A 142 8.00 -9.62 -4.91
C GLU A 142 7.52 -8.23 -5.37
N ALA A 143 6.74 -8.15 -6.43
CA ALA A 143 6.13 -6.89 -6.89
C ALA A 143 5.19 -6.31 -5.83
N ALA A 144 4.36 -7.14 -5.17
CA ALA A 144 3.51 -6.71 -4.07
C ALA A 144 4.32 -6.24 -2.85
N LEU A 145 5.38 -6.98 -2.47
CA LEU A 145 6.30 -6.59 -1.40
C LEU A 145 6.92 -5.21 -1.66
N LYS A 146 7.40 -4.97 -2.88
CA LYS A 146 7.96 -3.68 -3.30
C LYS A 146 6.92 -2.55 -3.25
N ALA A 147 5.69 -2.81 -3.71
CA ALA A 147 4.61 -1.83 -3.69
C ALA A 147 4.26 -1.40 -2.26
N TYR A 148 4.25 -2.33 -1.31
CA TYR A 148 3.93 -2.07 0.09
C TYR A 148 5.16 -1.75 0.96
N ARG A 149 6.36 -1.64 0.36
CA ARG A 149 7.63 -1.37 1.07
C ARG A 149 7.94 -2.40 2.17
N VAL A 150 7.56 -3.62 1.93
CA VAL A 150 7.82 -4.75 2.83
C VAL A 150 9.19 -5.33 2.54
N TYR A 151 10.00 -5.44 3.57
CA TYR A 151 11.23 -6.23 3.53
C TYR A 151 10.88 -7.70 3.76
N ALA A 152 11.48 -8.59 2.99
CA ALA A 152 11.42 -10.03 3.22
C ALA A 152 12.73 -10.69 2.78
N LYS A 153 13.23 -11.63 3.58
CA LYS A 153 14.48 -12.36 3.30
C LYS A 153 14.43 -13.77 3.91
N LYS A 154 14.83 -14.75 3.13
CA LYS A 154 15.07 -16.12 3.63
C LYS A 154 16.28 -16.14 4.57
N VAL A 155 16.10 -16.76 5.72
CA VAL A 155 17.14 -16.98 6.73
C VAL A 155 17.30 -18.50 6.92
N PRO A 156 18.42 -19.09 6.51
CA PRO A 156 18.67 -20.52 6.69
C PRO A 156 18.60 -20.94 8.16
N LEU A 157 18.03 -22.10 8.43
CA LEU A 157 18.05 -22.80 9.70
C LEU A 157 18.97 -24.05 9.62
N GLN A 158 18.90 -24.93 10.59
CA GLN A 158 19.65 -26.19 10.54
C GLN A 158 19.06 -27.14 9.50
N GLY A 159 19.91 -27.83 8.74
CA GLY A 159 19.51 -28.69 7.63
C GLY A 159 19.08 -27.88 6.42
N ASP A 160 18.08 -28.39 5.69
CA ASP A 160 17.54 -27.78 4.47
C ASP A 160 16.35 -26.82 4.75
N ASP A 161 16.09 -26.48 6.04
CA ASP A 161 14.99 -25.63 6.45
C ASP A 161 15.40 -24.15 6.50
N TYR A 162 14.40 -23.28 6.46
CA TYR A 162 14.59 -21.83 6.55
C TYR A 162 13.38 -21.15 7.19
N THR A 163 13.62 -19.94 7.72
CA THR A 163 12.56 -18.99 8.12
C THR A 163 12.62 -17.73 7.26
N MET A 164 11.61 -16.89 7.39
CA MET A 164 11.56 -15.58 6.73
C MET A 164 11.73 -14.48 7.77
N ASP A 165 12.70 -13.59 7.55
CA ASP A 165 12.77 -12.30 8.22
C ASP A 165 11.99 -11.29 7.38
N HIS A 166 10.98 -10.63 7.96
CA HIS A 166 10.11 -9.73 7.22
C HIS A 166 9.54 -8.58 8.07
N THR A 167 9.05 -7.55 7.40
CA THR A 167 8.31 -6.46 8.04
C THR A 167 6.98 -6.97 8.59
N ALA A 168 6.81 -6.93 9.91
CA ALA A 168 5.58 -7.39 10.62
C ALA A 168 4.70 -6.20 11.00
N VAL A 169 4.16 -5.48 10.03
CA VAL A 169 3.26 -4.33 10.21
C VAL A 169 1.92 -4.63 9.56
N VAL A 170 0.82 -4.31 10.25
CA VAL A 170 -0.50 -4.29 9.64
C VAL A 170 -0.76 -2.92 9.05
N TYR A 171 -1.08 -2.86 7.77
CA TYR A 171 -1.36 -1.63 7.05
C TYR A 171 -2.87 -1.38 7.01
N LEU A 172 -3.31 -0.16 7.33
CA LEU A 172 -4.66 0.30 7.04
C LEU A 172 -4.67 1.03 5.71
N MET A 173 -5.52 0.56 4.81
CA MET A 173 -5.74 1.15 3.49
C MET A 173 -7.17 1.72 3.42
N ASP A 174 -7.32 2.89 2.79
CA ASP A 174 -8.64 3.49 2.55
C ASP A 174 -9.38 2.80 1.39
N LYS A 175 -10.61 3.23 1.13
CA LYS A 175 -11.45 2.72 0.03
C LYS A 175 -10.90 2.96 -1.38
N ASP A 176 -9.94 3.86 -1.53
CA ASP A 176 -9.26 4.11 -2.81
C ASP A 176 -7.98 3.30 -2.95
N GLY A 177 -7.61 2.51 -1.93
CA GLY A 177 -6.38 1.71 -1.86
C GLY A 177 -5.15 2.54 -1.48
N ARG A 178 -5.33 3.70 -0.84
CA ARG A 178 -4.24 4.54 -0.34
C ARG A 178 -3.91 4.17 1.09
N PHE A 179 -2.64 4.16 1.41
CA PHE A 179 -2.16 3.94 2.77
C PHE A 179 -2.60 5.06 3.70
N VAL A 180 -3.19 4.69 4.82
CA VAL A 180 -3.62 5.62 5.88
C VAL A 180 -2.57 5.66 6.99
N ALA A 181 -2.31 4.51 7.62
CA ALA A 181 -1.40 4.40 8.75
C ALA A 181 -1.06 2.92 9.03
N PRO A 182 0.00 2.63 9.82
CA PRO A 182 0.11 1.34 10.50
C PRO A 182 -1.08 1.16 11.44
N PHE A 183 -1.76 0.02 11.33
CA PHE A 183 -2.93 -0.27 12.16
C PHE A 183 -2.50 -0.84 13.50
N ASN A 184 -2.91 -0.18 14.59
CA ASN A 184 -2.49 -0.55 15.93
C ASN A 184 -3.40 -1.64 16.53
N LEU A 185 -2.92 -2.86 16.62
CA LEU A 185 -3.60 -4.00 17.27
C LEU A 185 -3.36 -4.11 18.79
N LYS A 186 -2.48 -3.27 19.37
CA LYS A 186 -2.18 -3.32 20.83
C LYS A 186 -3.29 -2.71 21.71
N ARG A 187 -4.36 -2.22 21.11
CA ARG A 187 -5.58 -1.73 21.81
C ARG A 187 -6.65 -2.80 21.86
N THR A 188 -7.75 -2.55 22.56
CA THR A 188 -8.85 -3.52 22.58
C THR A 188 -9.47 -3.70 21.19
N PRO A 189 -9.99 -4.89 20.83
CA PRO A 189 -10.63 -5.14 19.55
C PRO A 189 -11.76 -4.16 19.22
N GLU A 190 -12.53 -3.74 20.22
CA GLU A 190 -13.64 -2.78 20.07
C GLU A 190 -13.11 -1.38 19.69
N ALA A 191 -12.01 -0.94 20.31
CA ALA A 191 -11.39 0.34 19.99
C ALA A 191 -10.78 0.33 18.59
N ALA A 192 -10.16 -0.77 18.19
CA ALA A 192 -9.63 -0.97 16.85
C ALA A 192 -10.76 -1.02 15.79
N ALA A 193 -11.84 -1.75 16.06
CA ALA A 193 -13.03 -1.81 15.21
C ALA A 193 -13.71 -0.44 15.07
N LYS A 194 -13.77 0.35 16.15
CA LYS A 194 -14.31 1.73 16.11
C LYS A 194 -13.50 2.63 15.16
N GLU A 195 -12.17 2.53 15.18
CA GLU A 195 -11.35 3.30 14.23
C GLU A 195 -11.62 2.86 12.80
N LEU A 196 -11.66 1.54 12.53
CA LEU A 196 -11.86 1.01 11.20
C LEU A 196 -13.23 1.41 10.62
N ARG A 197 -14.29 1.49 11.46
CA ARG A 197 -15.60 2.05 11.08
C ARG A 197 -15.53 3.49 10.60
N GLY A 198 -14.57 4.27 11.07
CA GLY A 198 -14.37 5.65 10.62
C GLY A 198 -13.98 5.79 9.14
N TYR A 199 -13.64 4.68 8.47
CA TYR A 199 -13.25 4.64 7.06
C TYR A 199 -14.31 3.96 6.17
N LEU A 200 -15.38 3.38 6.75
CA LEU A 200 -16.52 2.81 6.01
C LEU A 200 -17.42 3.93 5.43
#